data_0dbd70494419939fcc1a87008d628fa8
#
_entry.id   0dbd70494419939fcc1a87008d628fa8
#
_cell.length_a   1.000
_cell.length_b   1.000
_cell.length_c   1.000
_cell.angle_alpha   90.00
_cell.angle_beta   90.00
_cell.angle_gamma   90.00
#
_symmetry.space_group_name_H-M   'P 1'
#
loop_
_entity.id
_entity.type
_entity.pdbx_description
1 polymer ?
#
loop_
_entity_poly.entity_id
_entity_poly.type
_entity_poly.pdbx_seq_one_letter_code
_entity_poly.pdbx_strand_id
1 'polypeptide(L)'
;MYISEFSQMEEFIARVRAEKAVAVDTEFLREKTFYPRLCLIQIGTAKETAAIDPLLIEDLTPVKELLTDESVVKIFHAAYYCACFNSHCGYCFYNHALW
;
A
#
# COMPACT_ATOMS: atom_id res chain seq x y z
N MET A 1 12.50 5.90 -4.78
CA MET A 1 13.00 4.52 -4.93
C MET A 1 11.94 3.67 -5.63
N TYR A 2 12.37 2.81 -6.52
CA TYR A 2 11.47 1.87 -7.21
C TYR A 2 11.79 0.46 -6.73
N ILE A 3 10.80 -0.25 -6.23
CA ILE A 3 10.98 -1.57 -5.62
C ILE A 3 10.32 -2.64 -6.50
N SER A 4 11.13 -3.56 -7.01
CA SER A 4 10.69 -4.65 -7.88
C SER A 4 11.02 -6.03 -7.34
N GLU A 5 11.63 -6.11 -6.15
CA GLU A 5 12.01 -7.37 -5.52
C GLU A 5 11.46 -7.46 -4.11
N PHE A 6 11.08 -8.66 -3.70
CA PHE A 6 10.49 -8.92 -2.39
C PHE A 6 11.38 -8.46 -1.24
N SER A 7 12.68 -8.76 -1.30
CA SER A 7 13.60 -8.42 -0.22
C SER A 7 13.71 -6.91 -0.01
N GLN A 8 13.72 -6.15 -1.10
CA GLN A 8 13.73 -4.69 -1.03
C GLN A 8 12.46 -4.15 -0.38
N MET A 9 11.33 -4.74 -0.76
CA MET A 9 10.03 -4.36 -0.20
C MET A 9 9.97 -4.65 1.29
N GLU A 10 10.41 -5.83 1.70
CA GLU A 10 10.40 -6.24 3.09
C GLU A 10 11.23 -5.29 3.96
N GLU A 11 12.43 -4.95 3.51
CA GLU A 11 13.30 -4.01 4.22
C GLU A 11 12.69 -2.61 4.30
N PHE A 12 12.15 -2.15 3.19
CA PHE A 12 11.51 -0.83 3.15
C PHE A 12 10.33 -0.75 4.10
N ILE A 13 9.44 -1.75 4.07
CA ILE A 13 8.26 -1.78 4.95
C ILE A 13 8.68 -1.79 6.42
N ALA A 14 9.72 -2.54 6.77
CA ALA A 14 10.23 -2.56 8.14
C ALA A 14 10.67 -1.17 8.60
N ARG A 15 11.32 -0.41 7.72
CA ARG A 15 11.76 0.95 8.07
C ARG A 15 10.58 1.91 8.23
N VAL A 16 9.62 1.88 7.31
CA VAL A 16 8.51 2.85 7.36
C VAL A 16 7.54 2.58 8.50
N ARG A 17 7.41 1.32 8.93
CA ARG A 17 6.56 1.00 10.09
C ARG A 17 7.06 1.66 11.37
N ALA A 18 8.36 1.88 11.47
CA ALA A 18 8.94 2.53 12.63
C ALA A 18 8.58 4.02 12.73
N GLU A 19 8.15 4.64 11.63
CA GLU A 19 7.79 6.06 11.59
C GLU A 19 6.40 6.34 12.15
N LYS A 20 5.58 5.31 12.35
CA LYS A 20 4.24 5.41 12.95
C LYS A 20 3.18 6.13 12.10
N ALA A 21 3.56 6.71 10.98
CA ALA A 21 2.63 7.33 10.05
C ALA A 21 3.16 7.19 8.63
N VAL A 22 2.33 6.72 7.72
CA VAL A 22 2.70 6.52 6.32
C VAL A 22 1.59 7.05 5.42
N ALA A 23 1.98 7.59 4.27
CA ALA A 23 1.06 7.91 3.20
C ALA A 23 1.06 6.74 2.21
N VAL A 24 -0.11 6.35 1.75
CA VAL A 24 -0.27 5.23 0.82
C VAL A 24 -1.12 5.68 -0.36
N ASP A 25 -0.62 5.45 -1.55
CA ASP A 25 -1.36 5.70 -2.78
C ASP A 25 -1.26 4.46 -3.66
N THR A 26 -2.32 4.16 -4.40
CA THR A 26 -2.36 3.00 -5.28
C THR A 26 -2.88 3.41 -6.65
N GLU A 27 -2.37 2.75 -7.69
CA GLU A 27 -2.87 2.92 -9.04
C GLU A 27 -3.36 1.59 -9.57
N PHE A 28 -4.50 1.62 -10.26
CA PHE A 28 -5.13 0.46 -10.85
C PHE A 28 -5.25 0.68 -12.36
N LEU A 29 -4.98 -0.37 -13.10
CA LEU A 29 -5.16 -0.38 -14.53
C LEU A 29 -6.52 -1.00 -14.84
N ARG A 30 -7.38 -0.25 -15.54
CA ARG A 30 -8.63 -0.78 -16.05
C ARG A 30 -8.41 -1.19 -17.50
N GLU A 31 -8.31 -2.49 -17.70
CA GLU A 31 -8.27 -3.05 -19.02
C GLU A 31 -9.67 -3.52 -19.41
N LYS A 32 -9.77 -4.48 -20.32
CA LYS A 32 -11.02 -5.03 -20.83
C LYS A 32 -11.77 -5.90 -19.81
N THR A 33 -11.33 -5.93 -18.57
CA THR A 33 -11.94 -6.74 -17.52
C THR A 33 -12.75 -5.86 -16.58
N PHE A 34 -13.72 -6.47 -15.90
CA PHE A 34 -14.56 -5.76 -14.93
C PHE A 34 -13.79 -5.35 -13.66
N TYR A 35 -12.64 -5.97 -13.44
CA TYR A 35 -11.87 -5.73 -12.21
C TYR A 35 -10.62 -4.93 -12.51
N PRO A 36 -10.39 -3.82 -11.80
CA PRO A 36 -9.14 -3.09 -11.94
C PRO A 36 -7.98 -3.94 -11.43
N ARG A 37 -6.86 -3.87 -12.13
CA ARG A 37 -5.64 -4.57 -11.74
C ARG A 37 -4.73 -3.60 -11.02
N LEU A 38 -4.32 -3.95 -9.82
CA LEU A 38 -3.37 -3.14 -9.06
C LEU A 38 -2.01 -3.16 -9.78
N CYS A 39 -1.50 -2.00 -10.13
CA CYS A 39 -0.25 -1.90 -10.89
C CYS A 39 0.82 -1.06 -10.20
N LEU A 40 0.48 -0.29 -9.17
CA LEU A 40 1.47 0.50 -8.45
C LEU A 40 0.99 0.75 -7.03
N ILE A 41 1.92 0.63 -6.07
CA ILE A 41 1.70 1.01 -4.69
C ILE A 41 2.80 2.00 -4.32
N GLN A 42 2.43 3.20 -3.89
CA GLN A 42 3.37 4.19 -3.40
C GLN A 42 3.21 4.34 -1.90
N ILE A 43 4.31 4.26 -1.19
CA ILE A 43 4.32 4.40 0.27
C ILE A 43 5.41 5.41 0.63
N GLY A 44 5.06 6.36 1.46
CA GLY A 44 6.00 7.39 1.87
C GLY A 44 5.87 7.80 3.32
N THR A 45 6.97 8.26 3.85
CA THR A 45 7.05 8.91 5.16
C THR A 45 7.73 10.26 4.97
N ALA A 46 7.97 10.98 6.06
CA ALA A 46 8.73 12.23 5.99
C ALA A 46 10.18 12.02 5.54
N LYS A 47 10.68 10.79 5.66
CA LYS A 47 12.10 10.50 5.39
C LYS A 47 12.34 9.85 4.03
N GLU A 48 11.41 9.05 3.55
CA GLU A 48 11.63 8.30 2.30
C GLU A 48 10.30 7.93 1.64
N THR A 49 10.38 7.71 0.34
CA THR A 49 9.24 7.32 -0.48
C THR A 49 9.67 6.23 -1.44
N ALA A 50 8.81 5.26 -1.65
CA ALA A 50 9.07 4.21 -2.62
C ALA A 50 7.82 3.87 -3.42
N ALA A 51 8.04 3.44 -4.66
CA ALA A 51 7.02 2.85 -5.51
C ALA A 51 7.28 1.35 -5.57
N ILE A 52 6.27 0.56 -5.21
CA ILE A 52 6.33 -0.89 -5.20
C ILE A 52 5.55 -1.41 -6.39
N ASP A 53 6.16 -2.34 -7.13
CA ASP A 53 5.57 -2.92 -8.33
C ASP A 53 4.90 -4.27 -8.01
N PRO A 54 3.57 -4.29 -7.83
CA PRO A 54 2.86 -5.52 -7.51
C PRO A 54 2.72 -6.48 -8.70
N LEU A 55 3.09 -6.03 -9.89
CA LEU A 55 3.11 -6.92 -11.06
C LEU A 55 4.34 -7.82 -11.06
N LEU A 56 5.42 -7.38 -10.42
CA LEU A 56 6.66 -8.12 -10.31
C LEU A 56 6.83 -8.82 -8.96
N ILE A 57 6.10 -8.38 -7.95
CA ILE A 57 6.16 -8.97 -6.59
C ILE A 57 4.81 -9.59 -6.29
N GLU A 58 4.73 -10.91 -6.33
CA GLU A 58 3.48 -11.62 -6.07
C GLU A 58 3.07 -11.59 -4.60
N ASP A 59 4.04 -11.78 -3.71
CA ASP A 59 3.78 -11.82 -2.28
C ASP A 59 3.85 -10.42 -1.69
N LEU A 60 2.68 -9.84 -1.41
CA LEU A 60 2.55 -8.52 -0.82
C LEU A 60 2.29 -8.57 0.68
N THR A 61 2.62 -9.67 1.33
CA THR A 61 2.40 -9.86 2.77
C THR A 61 2.95 -8.70 3.61
N PRO A 62 4.17 -8.20 3.40
CA PRO A 62 4.66 -7.06 4.17
C PRO A 62 3.78 -5.81 4.04
N VAL A 63 3.26 -5.55 2.85
CA VAL A 63 2.34 -4.42 2.64
C VAL A 63 1.04 -4.65 3.38
N LYS A 64 0.49 -5.85 3.33
CA LYS A 64 -0.74 -6.19 4.04
C LYS A 64 -0.57 -6.06 5.56
N GLU A 65 0.57 -6.48 6.07
CA GLU A 65 0.88 -6.34 7.49
C GLU A 65 0.96 -4.88 7.90
N LEU A 66 1.57 -4.03 7.06
CA LEU A 66 1.60 -2.60 7.31
C LEU A 66 0.19 -2.02 7.35
N LEU A 67 -0.65 -2.37 6.38
CA LEU A 67 -2.00 -1.84 6.26
C LEU A 67 -2.91 -2.27 7.41
N THR A 68 -2.63 -3.40 8.04
CA THR A 68 -3.42 -3.92 9.15
C THR A 68 -2.81 -3.64 10.52
N ASP A 69 -1.66 -2.98 10.57
CA ASP A 69 -0.98 -2.63 11.82
C ASP A 69 -1.64 -1.40 12.46
N GLU A 70 -2.37 -1.62 13.53
CA GLU A 70 -3.10 -0.57 14.23
C GLU A 70 -2.20 0.50 14.86
N SER A 71 -0.93 0.19 15.07
CA SER A 71 0.02 1.14 15.65
C SER A 71 0.55 2.15 14.64
N VAL A 72 0.25 1.96 13.35
CA VAL A 72 0.70 2.83 12.28
C VAL A 72 -0.48 3.56 11.67
N VAL A 73 -0.42 4.88 11.61
CA VAL A 73 -1.44 5.69 10.95
C VAL A 73 -1.21 5.62 9.44
N LYS A 74 -2.26 5.30 8.69
CA LYS A 74 -2.21 5.23 7.22
C LYS A 74 -3.08 6.34 6.64
N ILE A 75 -2.51 7.11 5.72
CA ILE A 75 -3.21 8.19 5.02
C ILE A 75 -3.34 7.76 3.55
N PHE A 76 -4.58 7.53 3.12
CA PHE A 76 -4.86 7.06 1.77
C PHE A 76 -5.42 8.18 0.91
N HIS A 77 -4.97 8.22 -0.34
CA HIS A 77 -5.51 9.16 -1.32
C HIS A 77 -6.77 8.62 -2.01
N ALA A 78 -6.85 7.32 -2.26
CA ALA A 78 -7.99 6.69 -2.92
C ALA A 78 -8.40 5.43 -2.15
N ALA A 79 -8.92 5.63 -0.93
CA ALA A 79 -9.16 4.55 0.03
C ALA A 79 -10.12 3.47 -0.48
N TYR A 80 -11.10 3.83 -1.32
CA TYR A 80 -12.06 2.86 -1.81
C TYR A 80 -11.43 1.76 -2.69
N TYR A 81 -10.27 2.00 -3.29
CA TYR A 81 -9.56 0.98 -4.05
C TYR A 81 -8.86 -0.04 -3.16
N CYS A 82 -8.60 0.32 -1.92
CA CYS A 82 -7.93 -0.57 -0.99
C CYS A 82 -8.75 -1.85 -0.75
N ALA A 83 -10.06 -1.76 -0.78
CA ALA A 83 -10.94 -2.91 -0.59
C ALA A 83 -10.78 -3.97 -1.69
N CYS A 84 -10.40 -3.56 -2.91
CA CYS A 84 -10.21 -4.48 -4.02
C CYS A 84 -8.92 -5.31 -3.87
N PHE A 85 -7.96 -4.77 -3.18
CA PHE A 85 -6.66 -5.39 -3.04
C PHE A 85 -6.56 -6.16 -1.71
N ASN A 86 -7.29 -5.76 -0.69
CA ASN A 86 -7.33 -6.47 0.58
C ASN A 86 -8.70 -6.31 1.24
N SER A 87 -9.55 -7.30 1.04
CA SER A 87 -10.92 -7.28 1.54
C SER A 87 -11.02 -7.26 3.06
N HIS A 88 -9.95 -7.58 3.76
CA HIS A 88 -9.93 -7.56 5.22
C HIS A 88 -9.28 -6.30 5.79
N CYS A 89 -8.94 -5.35 4.94
CA CYS A 89 -8.32 -4.12 5.36
C CYS A 89 -9.38 -3.14 5.89
N GLY A 90 -9.66 -3.18 7.17
CA GLY A 90 -10.61 -2.28 7.80
C GLY A 90 -10.18 -0.81 7.73
N TYR A 91 -8.91 -0.56 7.51
CA TYR A 91 -8.37 0.80 7.46
C TYR A 91 -8.81 1.59 6.25
N CYS A 92 -9.27 0.91 5.21
CA CYS A 92 -9.77 1.61 4.03
C CYS A 92 -10.97 2.49 4.38
N PHE A 93 -11.87 1.97 5.19
CA PHE A 93 -13.03 2.73 5.64
C PHE A 93 -12.66 3.79 6.67
N TYR A 94 -11.76 3.45 7.56
CA TYR A 94 -11.32 4.34 8.61
C TYR A 94 -10.63 5.57 8.03
N ASN A 95 -9.71 5.36 7.13
CA ASN A 95 -8.98 6.46 6.51
C ASN A 95 -9.81 7.21 5.48
N HIS A 96 -10.82 6.58 4.91
CA HIS A 96 -11.73 7.24 3.99
C HIS A 96 -12.44 8.41 4.68
N ALA A 97 -12.73 8.29 5.95
CA ALA A 97 -13.38 9.35 6.70
C ALA A 97 -12.48 10.58 6.89
N LEU A 98 -11.21 10.48 6.61
CA LEU A 98 -10.27 11.59 6.74
C LEU A 98 -10.24 12.48 5.49
N TRP A 99 -10.83 12.04 4.41
CA TRP A 99 -10.87 12.78 3.15
C TRP A 99 -12.14 13.63 3.07
#